data_beee4777b5f642f9305d89f795309a4a
#
_entry.id   beee4777b5f642f9305d89f795309a4a
#
_cell.length_a   1.000
_cell.length_b   1.000
_cell.length_c   1.000
_cell.angle_alpha   90.00
_cell.angle_beta   90.00
_cell.angle_gamma   90.00
#
_symmetry.space_group_name_H-M   'P 1'
#
loop_
_entity.id
_entity.type
_entity.pdbx_description
1 polymer ?
#
loop_
_entity_poly.entity_id
_entity_poly.type
_entity_poly.pdbx_seq_one_letter_code
_entity_poly.pdbx_strand_id
1 'polypeptide(L)'
;AVSWIGCDNEFSERNVIAKELTRMRDACGTWNLLAVLVRVNALADDISAFLTSKGIPVRSSRRGPDWSAALAQATSLTSRDGLSIWSSDLIDNSEQGDASADVEMAQLVRRFLDENRSGAVDGRAFGSWVATAVAREDVEGVEVMTFHAAKGREWWGVVVACAEDGYLPHSSAKTAPQKAEEARLGYVALTRAANELSVTWARQRRNRERRRSALLPVDATVRTSQTGPGEDVHRISARVQPDDAAVTALREWREAAARRSRLAANGILTDRQIAAIASAMPSDTAGLADCTDMVFATRHGESILAVLAGISR
;
A
#
# COMPACT_ATOMS: atom_id res chain seq x y z
N ALA A 1 3.58 23.77 4.93
CA ALA A 1 2.94 23.48 6.24
C ALA A 1 3.41 22.11 6.75
N VAL A 2 3.45 21.90 8.06
CA VAL A 2 3.84 20.62 8.67
C VAL A 2 2.71 20.14 9.57
N SER A 3 2.30 18.86 9.40
CA SER A 3 1.29 18.19 10.20
C SER A 3 1.88 16.94 10.87
N TRP A 4 1.59 16.75 12.16
CA TRP A 4 2.02 15.61 12.97
C TRP A 4 0.79 14.84 13.40
N ILE A 5 0.65 13.57 13.00
CA ILE A 5 -0.61 12.84 13.13
C ILE A 5 -0.38 11.49 13.78
N GLY A 6 -0.88 11.34 15.02
CA GLY A 6 -0.88 10.06 15.73
C GLY A 6 -2.13 9.28 15.44
N CYS A 7 -1.99 8.00 15.08
CA CYS A 7 -3.07 7.09 14.74
C CYS A 7 -3.15 5.95 15.76
N ASP A 8 -4.33 5.39 15.99
CA ASP A 8 -4.48 4.32 16.96
C ASP A 8 -3.84 3.01 16.49
N ASN A 9 -3.92 2.72 15.18
CA ASN A 9 -3.35 1.51 14.60
C ASN A 9 -2.92 1.73 13.13
N GLU A 10 -2.28 0.71 12.53
CA GLU A 10 -1.83 0.76 11.14
C GLU A 10 -2.95 0.95 10.11
N PHE A 11 -4.17 0.50 10.42
CA PHE A 11 -5.29 0.68 9.51
C PHE A 11 -5.77 2.14 9.51
N SER A 12 -5.94 2.74 10.68
CA SER A 12 -6.28 4.17 10.79
C SER A 12 -5.18 5.05 10.20
N GLU A 13 -3.90 4.67 10.33
CA GLU A 13 -2.80 5.40 9.71
C GLU A 13 -2.88 5.37 8.18
N ARG A 14 -3.15 4.22 7.56
CA ARG A 14 -3.31 4.12 6.10
C ARG A 14 -4.46 4.99 5.58
N ASN A 15 -5.58 5.05 6.29
CA ASN A 15 -6.68 5.95 5.93
C ASN A 15 -6.28 7.42 6.05
N VAL A 16 -5.51 7.79 7.08
CA VAL A 16 -4.95 9.14 7.23
C VAL A 16 -4.00 9.48 6.10
N ILE A 17 -3.11 8.56 5.71
CA ILE A 17 -2.21 8.76 4.57
C ILE A 17 -3.02 9.04 3.30
N ALA A 18 -4.04 8.24 3.00
CA ALA A 18 -4.90 8.45 1.84
C ALA A 18 -5.60 9.81 1.89
N LYS A 19 -6.14 10.21 3.05
CA LYS A 19 -6.81 11.51 3.24
C LYS A 19 -5.84 12.69 3.05
N GLU A 20 -4.65 12.62 3.63
CA GLU A 20 -3.64 13.68 3.49
C GLU A 20 -3.15 13.80 2.04
N LEU A 21 -2.93 12.68 1.35
CA LEU A 21 -2.57 12.69 -0.07
C LEU A 21 -3.67 13.32 -0.94
N THR A 22 -4.94 12.96 -0.70
CA THR A 22 -6.07 13.55 -1.43
C THR A 22 -6.14 15.06 -1.19
N ARG A 23 -6.01 15.50 0.06
CA ARG A 23 -5.98 16.91 0.42
C ARG A 23 -4.82 17.66 -0.26
N MET A 24 -3.62 17.08 -0.26
CA MET A 24 -2.45 17.65 -0.92
C MET A 24 -2.63 17.70 -2.44
N ARG A 25 -3.20 16.64 -3.03
CA ARG A 25 -3.50 16.59 -4.48
C ARG A 25 -4.50 17.68 -4.88
N ASP A 26 -5.52 17.94 -4.09
CA ASP A 26 -6.49 19.01 -4.35
C ASP A 26 -5.82 20.39 -4.28
N ALA A 27 -4.77 20.55 -3.49
CA ALA A 27 -4.00 21.78 -3.40
C ALA A 27 -2.97 21.95 -4.53
N CYS A 28 -2.30 20.88 -5.00
CA CYS A 28 -1.26 20.97 -6.02
C CYS A 28 -1.74 20.54 -7.43
N GLY A 29 -2.94 19.97 -7.56
CA GLY A 29 -3.59 19.64 -8.83
C GLY A 29 -3.20 18.29 -9.44
N THR A 30 -2.19 17.57 -8.90
CA THR A 30 -1.71 16.32 -9.49
C THR A 30 -1.13 15.37 -8.43
N TRP A 31 -1.21 14.07 -8.69
CA TRP A 31 -0.58 13.04 -7.85
C TRP A 31 0.95 12.96 -8.04
N ASN A 32 1.48 13.39 -9.20
CA ASN A 32 2.89 13.27 -9.56
C ASN A 32 3.84 14.10 -8.68
N LEU A 33 3.31 15.09 -8.00
CA LEU A 33 4.05 15.96 -7.08
C LEU A 33 4.00 15.49 -5.62
N LEU A 34 3.50 14.28 -5.37
CA LEU A 34 3.31 13.74 -4.03
C LEU A 34 4.11 12.46 -3.82
N ALA A 35 4.59 12.27 -2.58
CA ALA A 35 5.25 11.05 -2.19
C ALA A 35 4.86 10.56 -0.80
N VAL A 36 4.93 9.24 -0.59
CA VAL A 36 4.93 8.61 0.72
C VAL A 36 6.29 7.99 0.97
N LEU A 37 6.91 8.39 2.05
CA LEU A 37 8.24 7.92 2.42
C LEU A 37 8.15 7.04 3.67
N VAL A 38 8.79 5.87 3.62
CA VAL A 38 8.85 4.90 4.71
C VAL A 38 10.26 4.39 4.94
N ARG A 39 10.49 3.70 6.04
CA ARG A 39 11.84 3.20 6.35
C ARG A 39 12.20 1.92 5.64
N VAL A 40 11.25 1.02 5.37
CA VAL A 40 11.50 -0.32 4.80
C VAL A 40 10.54 -0.63 3.65
N ASN A 41 11.00 -1.46 2.69
CA ASN A 41 10.23 -1.81 1.50
C ASN A 41 8.87 -2.46 1.82
N ALA A 42 8.83 -3.38 2.79
CA ALA A 42 7.57 -4.04 3.16
C ALA A 42 6.44 -3.06 3.56
N LEU A 43 6.79 -1.89 4.17
CA LEU A 43 5.81 -0.85 4.46
C LEU A 43 5.41 -0.09 3.19
N ALA A 44 6.35 0.12 2.27
CA ALA A 44 6.04 0.74 0.98
C ALA A 44 5.06 -0.12 0.18
N ASP A 45 5.27 -1.43 0.15
CA ASP A 45 4.40 -2.38 -0.54
C ASP A 45 2.99 -2.41 0.08
N ASP A 46 2.90 -2.50 1.40
CA ASP A 46 1.64 -2.48 2.14
C ASP A 46 0.84 -1.19 1.89
N ILE A 47 1.50 -0.04 1.91
CA ILE A 47 0.86 1.26 1.66
C ILE A 47 0.47 1.40 0.19
N SER A 48 1.32 0.99 -0.74
CA SER A 48 1.02 1.03 -2.18
C SER A 48 -0.22 0.21 -2.53
N ALA A 49 -0.30 -1.03 -2.03
CA ALA A 49 -1.47 -1.89 -2.23
C ALA A 49 -2.75 -1.26 -1.64
N PHE A 50 -2.65 -0.67 -0.44
CA PHE A 50 -3.78 0.01 0.18
C PHE A 50 -4.23 1.24 -0.62
N LEU A 51 -3.33 2.12 -1.05
CA LEU A 51 -3.65 3.31 -1.85
C LEU A 51 -4.32 2.92 -3.17
N THR A 52 -3.79 1.92 -3.86
CA THR A 52 -4.38 1.38 -5.08
C THR A 52 -5.80 0.87 -4.84
N SER A 53 -6.04 0.15 -3.72
CA SER A 53 -7.38 -0.33 -3.36
C SER A 53 -8.39 0.80 -3.09
N LYS A 54 -7.89 2.00 -2.74
CA LYS A 54 -8.69 3.22 -2.55
C LYS A 54 -8.83 4.06 -3.82
N GLY A 55 -8.35 3.58 -4.96
CA GLY A 55 -8.39 4.32 -6.23
C GLY A 55 -7.39 5.47 -6.33
N ILE A 56 -6.43 5.55 -5.41
CA ILE A 56 -5.33 6.52 -5.49
C ILE A 56 -4.23 5.89 -6.37
N PRO A 57 -3.91 6.52 -7.51
CA PRO A 57 -2.89 5.99 -8.40
C PRO A 57 -1.51 6.05 -7.72
N VAL A 58 -0.80 4.93 -7.75
CA VAL A 58 0.55 4.81 -7.20
C VAL A 58 1.52 4.60 -8.34
N ARG A 59 2.54 5.45 -8.40
CA ARG A 59 3.68 5.27 -9.28
C ARG A 59 4.76 4.52 -8.52
N SER A 60 5.06 3.29 -8.93
CA SER A 60 6.15 2.54 -8.35
C SER A 60 7.46 3.26 -8.62
N SER A 61 8.12 3.72 -7.55
CA SER A 61 9.51 4.20 -7.64
C SER A 61 10.50 3.04 -7.56
N ARG A 62 10.04 1.82 -7.41
CA ARG A 62 10.89 0.70 -7.72
C ARG A 62 11.29 0.88 -9.18
N ARG A 63 12.57 1.11 -9.43
CA ARG A 63 13.16 0.49 -10.60
C ARG A 63 12.61 -0.93 -10.53
N GLY A 64 11.89 -1.35 -11.54
CA GLY A 64 11.51 -2.75 -11.70
C GLY A 64 12.70 -3.64 -11.38
N PRO A 65 12.55 -4.93 -11.17
CA PRO A 65 13.66 -5.82 -10.90
C PRO A 65 14.82 -5.40 -11.79
N ASP A 66 16.06 -5.45 -11.32
CA ASP A 66 17.22 -4.92 -12.08
C ASP A 66 17.19 -5.48 -13.52
N TRP A 67 16.63 -4.70 -14.40
CA TRP A 67 16.44 -5.08 -15.80
C TRP A 67 17.76 -5.10 -16.59
N SER A 68 18.88 -4.70 -15.98
CA SER A 68 20.13 -4.53 -16.69
C SER A 68 20.58 -5.80 -17.41
N ALA A 69 20.48 -6.96 -16.76
CA ALA A 69 20.84 -8.24 -17.35
C ALA A 69 19.83 -8.67 -18.43
N ALA A 70 18.53 -8.64 -18.13
CA ALA A 70 17.47 -9.01 -19.06
C ALA A 70 17.43 -8.08 -20.30
N LEU A 71 17.60 -6.77 -20.07
CA LEU A 71 17.70 -5.78 -21.17
C LEU A 71 18.94 -6.03 -22.04
N ALA A 72 20.09 -6.32 -21.43
CA ALA A 72 21.31 -6.65 -22.17
C ALA A 72 21.12 -7.90 -23.03
N GLN A 73 20.46 -8.94 -22.51
CA GLN A 73 20.12 -10.14 -23.27
C GLN A 73 19.19 -9.81 -24.45
N ALA A 74 18.03 -9.17 -24.18
CA ALA A 74 17.07 -8.80 -25.20
C ALA A 74 17.69 -7.92 -26.30
N THR A 75 18.51 -6.95 -25.95
CA THR A 75 19.18 -6.04 -26.91
C THR A 75 20.28 -6.72 -27.72
N SER A 76 20.81 -7.84 -27.28
CA SER A 76 21.79 -8.63 -28.02
C SER A 76 21.17 -9.47 -29.15
N LEU A 77 19.85 -9.68 -29.15
CA LEU A 77 19.16 -10.48 -30.17
C LEU A 77 19.06 -9.72 -31.50
N THR A 78 19.44 -10.39 -32.58
CA THR A 78 19.61 -9.76 -33.90
C THR A 78 18.43 -9.91 -34.83
N SER A 79 17.36 -10.57 -34.37
CA SER A 79 16.17 -10.84 -35.21
C SER A 79 14.87 -10.81 -34.42
N ARG A 80 13.77 -10.59 -35.13
CA ARG A 80 12.40 -10.71 -34.61
C ARG A 80 12.14 -12.08 -33.99
N ASP A 81 12.54 -13.14 -34.69
CA ASP A 81 12.31 -14.52 -34.25
C ASP A 81 13.08 -14.80 -32.96
N GLY A 82 14.32 -14.30 -32.84
CA GLY A 82 15.11 -14.39 -31.63
C GLY A 82 14.41 -13.72 -30.44
N LEU A 83 13.89 -12.51 -30.61
CA LEU A 83 13.12 -11.81 -29.58
C LEU A 83 11.83 -12.58 -29.22
N SER A 84 11.12 -13.11 -30.21
CA SER A 84 9.89 -13.86 -29.98
C SER A 84 10.14 -15.16 -29.22
N ILE A 85 11.13 -15.95 -29.61
CA ILE A 85 11.49 -17.21 -28.94
C ILE A 85 11.92 -16.92 -27.51
N TRP A 86 12.87 -15.99 -27.32
CA TRP A 86 13.40 -15.62 -26.01
C TRP A 86 12.28 -15.18 -25.04
N SER A 87 11.35 -14.33 -25.51
CA SER A 87 10.27 -13.85 -24.68
C SER A 87 9.23 -14.94 -24.36
N SER A 88 8.97 -15.84 -25.30
CA SER A 88 8.06 -16.96 -25.09
C SER A 88 8.63 -17.95 -24.08
N ASP A 89 9.88 -18.35 -24.23
CA ASP A 89 10.55 -19.27 -23.32
C ASP A 89 10.52 -18.79 -21.86
N LEU A 90 10.75 -17.50 -21.63
CA LEU A 90 10.71 -16.92 -20.29
C LEU A 90 9.30 -16.87 -19.70
N ILE A 91 8.31 -16.53 -20.50
CA ILE A 91 6.92 -16.45 -20.02
C ILE A 91 6.35 -17.85 -19.80
N ASP A 92 6.60 -18.79 -20.71
CA ASP A 92 6.04 -20.15 -20.66
C ASP A 92 6.67 -20.98 -19.52
N ASN A 93 7.91 -20.68 -19.12
CA ASN A 93 8.59 -21.32 -17.99
C ASN A 93 8.39 -20.59 -16.65
N SER A 94 7.65 -19.46 -16.62
CA SER A 94 7.37 -18.73 -15.38
C SER A 94 6.18 -19.32 -14.63
N GLU A 95 6.22 -19.30 -13.30
CA GLU A 95 5.06 -19.62 -12.48
C GLU A 95 4.03 -18.47 -12.53
N GLN A 96 2.74 -18.80 -12.35
CA GLN A 96 1.69 -17.78 -12.32
C GLN A 96 1.96 -16.76 -11.22
N GLY A 97 2.20 -15.50 -11.59
CA GLY A 97 2.50 -14.39 -10.68
C GLY A 97 3.99 -14.13 -10.48
N ASP A 98 4.87 -14.77 -11.23
CA ASP A 98 6.30 -14.44 -11.25
C ASP A 98 6.52 -13.03 -11.81
N ALA A 99 6.97 -12.11 -10.96
CA ALA A 99 7.33 -10.74 -11.28
C ALA A 99 8.86 -10.55 -11.35
N SER A 100 9.56 -11.57 -11.87
CA SER A 100 11.01 -11.46 -12.08
C SER A 100 11.34 -10.44 -13.18
N ALA A 101 12.57 -9.91 -13.15
CA ALA A 101 13.08 -8.98 -14.17
C ALA A 101 12.97 -9.53 -15.58
N ASP A 102 13.23 -10.83 -15.70
CA ASP A 102 13.25 -11.53 -16.98
C ASP A 102 11.83 -11.65 -17.55
N VAL A 103 10.84 -11.97 -16.72
CA VAL A 103 9.44 -12.07 -17.13
C VAL A 103 8.85 -10.71 -17.51
N GLU A 104 9.12 -9.67 -16.71
CA GLU A 104 8.69 -8.32 -17.05
C GLU A 104 9.31 -7.84 -18.37
N MET A 105 10.61 -8.10 -18.57
CA MET A 105 11.29 -7.75 -19.83
C MET A 105 10.73 -8.55 -21.01
N ALA A 106 10.42 -9.83 -20.83
CA ALA A 106 9.81 -10.66 -21.86
C ALA A 106 8.41 -10.14 -22.25
N GLN A 107 7.61 -9.64 -21.28
CA GLN A 107 6.33 -9.00 -21.56
C GLN A 107 6.50 -7.70 -22.37
N LEU A 108 7.51 -6.88 -22.05
CA LEU A 108 7.85 -5.70 -22.85
C LEU A 108 8.28 -6.03 -24.27
N VAL A 109 9.05 -7.11 -24.47
CA VAL A 109 9.41 -7.60 -25.80
C VAL A 109 8.17 -8.02 -26.58
N ARG A 110 7.23 -8.76 -25.99
CA ARG A 110 5.97 -9.12 -26.64
C ARG A 110 5.18 -7.88 -27.08
N ARG A 111 5.03 -6.91 -26.20
CA ARG A 111 4.34 -5.65 -26.50
C ARG A 111 5.02 -4.92 -27.68
N PHE A 112 6.36 -4.82 -27.67
CA PHE A 112 7.12 -4.24 -28.77
C PHE A 112 6.87 -4.95 -30.09
N LEU A 113 6.88 -6.29 -30.09
CA LEU A 113 6.63 -7.09 -31.29
C LEU A 113 5.20 -6.93 -31.82
N ASP A 114 4.22 -6.77 -30.94
CA ASP A 114 2.82 -6.53 -31.29
C ASP A 114 2.60 -5.14 -31.88
N GLU A 115 3.26 -4.13 -31.35
CA GLU A 115 3.19 -2.74 -31.85
C GLU A 115 3.94 -2.59 -33.19
N ASN A 116 4.94 -3.45 -33.46
CA ASN A 116 5.77 -3.40 -34.66
C ASN A 116 5.59 -4.63 -35.56
N ARG A 117 4.33 -4.99 -35.88
CA ARG A 117 4.02 -6.23 -36.63
C ARG A 117 4.63 -6.33 -38.01
N SER A 118 4.84 -5.22 -38.70
CA SER A 118 5.46 -5.15 -40.03
C SER A 118 6.79 -4.43 -39.95
N GLY A 119 7.89 -5.16 -40.23
CA GLY A 119 9.23 -4.61 -40.31
C GLY A 119 10.30 -5.56 -39.73
N ALA A 120 11.53 -5.37 -40.18
CA ALA A 120 12.69 -5.99 -39.57
C ALA A 120 12.96 -5.28 -38.25
N VAL A 121 12.75 -5.96 -37.14
CA VAL A 121 13.05 -5.47 -35.78
C VAL A 121 14.09 -6.39 -35.14
N ASP A 122 14.95 -5.80 -34.38
CA ASP A 122 16.01 -6.47 -33.62
C ASP A 122 16.08 -5.94 -32.19
N GLY A 123 16.98 -6.48 -31.39
CA GLY A 123 17.17 -6.07 -30.00
C GLY A 123 17.57 -4.60 -29.84
N ARG A 124 18.26 -4.01 -30.83
CA ARG A 124 18.61 -2.57 -30.76
C ARG A 124 17.40 -1.69 -30.93
N ALA A 125 16.53 -2.03 -31.88
CA ALA A 125 15.25 -1.36 -32.07
C ALA A 125 14.38 -1.49 -30.81
N PHE A 126 14.35 -2.69 -30.20
CA PHE A 126 13.69 -2.92 -28.92
C PHE A 126 14.28 -2.04 -27.81
N GLY A 127 15.61 -1.98 -27.65
CA GLY A 127 16.26 -1.13 -26.64
C GLY A 127 15.90 0.35 -26.77
N SER A 128 15.87 0.87 -28.01
CA SER A 128 15.45 2.24 -28.29
C SER A 128 13.96 2.47 -27.97
N TRP A 129 13.11 1.50 -28.28
CA TRP A 129 11.68 1.53 -27.98
C TRP A 129 11.43 1.48 -26.47
N VAL A 130 12.09 0.58 -25.71
CA VAL A 130 11.98 0.47 -24.25
C VAL A 130 12.35 1.78 -23.58
N ALA A 131 13.48 2.39 -23.97
CA ALA A 131 13.89 3.68 -23.41
C ALA A 131 12.81 4.77 -23.60
N THR A 132 12.07 4.73 -24.71
CA THR A 132 11.00 5.68 -25.01
C THR A 132 9.68 5.26 -24.37
N ALA A 133 9.35 3.98 -24.38
CA ALA A 133 8.09 3.44 -23.85
C ALA A 133 8.03 3.55 -22.32
N VAL A 134 9.13 3.21 -21.63
CA VAL A 134 9.24 3.35 -20.17
C VAL A 134 9.24 4.82 -19.75
N ALA A 135 9.83 5.72 -20.55
CA ALA A 135 9.74 7.16 -20.33
C ALA A 135 8.31 7.73 -20.60
N ARG A 136 7.50 7.05 -21.44
CA ARG A 136 6.11 7.43 -21.74
C ARG A 136 5.09 6.88 -20.76
N GLU A 137 5.43 5.90 -19.94
CA GLU A 137 4.62 5.50 -18.80
C GLU A 137 4.80 6.53 -17.65
N ASP A 138 4.60 7.81 -17.93
CA ASP A 138 4.24 8.81 -16.94
C ASP A 138 2.81 8.50 -16.44
N VAL A 139 2.66 7.32 -15.83
CA VAL A 139 1.43 6.99 -15.13
C VAL A 139 1.33 7.99 -13.98
N GLU A 140 0.32 8.85 -14.05
CA GLU A 140 0.05 9.78 -12.96
C GLU A 140 -0.09 8.98 -11.66
N GLY A 141 0.64 9.35 -10.62
CA GLY A 141 0.56 8.63 -9.37
C GLY A 141 1.50 9.15 -8.29
N VAL A 142 1.11 8.84 -7.05
CA VAL A 142 1.92 9.09 -5.85
C VAL A 142 3.13 8.16 -5.85
N GLU A 143 4.30 8.68 -5.57
CA GLU A 143 5.48 7.85 -5.38
C GLU A 143 5.54 7.29 -3.95
N VAL A 144 5.64 5.97 -3.82
CA VAL A 144 5.81 5.32 -2.52
C VAL A 144 7.16 4.64 -2.47
N MET A 145 8.03 5.07 -1.54
CA MET A 145 9.41 4.59 -1.48
C MET A 145 10.04 4.68 -0.10
N THR A 146 11.24 4.10 0.01
CA THR A 146 12.02 4.20 1.24
C THR A 146 12.75 5.54 1.34
N PHE A 147 13.12 5.93 2.58
CA PHE A 147 13.93 7.13 2.86
C PHE A 147 15.26 7.14 2.06
N HIS A 148 15.87 5.97 1.85
CA HIS A 148 17.10 5.87 1.06
C HIS A 148 16.87 6.21 -0.42
N ALA A 149 15.78 5.73 -1.00
CA ALA A 149 15.43 5.99 -2.38
C ALA A 149 15.04 7.45 -2.64
N ALA A 150 14.63 8.17 -1.59
CA ALA A 150 14.24 9.58 -1.65
C ALA A 150 15.44 10.55 -1.69
N LYS A 151 16.68 10.06 -1.48
CA LYS A 151 17.86 10.93 -1.47
C LYS A 151 18.06 11.63 -2.82
N GLY A 152 18.21 12.96 -2.78
CA GLY A 152 18.39 13.79 -3.98
C GLY A 152 17.10 14.10 -4.74
N ARG A 153 15.92 13.76 -4.18
CA ARG A 153 14.61 14.04 -4.77
C ARG A 153 13.81 14.97 -3.88
N GLU A 154 12.86 15.67 -4.46
CA GLU A 154 11.94 16.57 -3.74
C GLU A 154 10.54 16.49 -4.36
N TRP A 155 9.52 16.69 -3.53
CA TRP A 155 8.13 16.71 -3.96
C TRP A 155 7.42 17.93 -3.35
N TRP A 156 6.36 18.36 -3.99
CA TRP A 156 5.51 19.43 -3.45
C TRP A 156 4.94 19.05 -2.09
N GLY A 157 4.46 17.81 -1.95
CA GLY A 157 3.91 17.27 -0.72
C GLY A 157 4.46 15.87 -0.40
N VAL A 158 4.79 15.66 0.86
CA VAL A 158 5.33 14.38 1.35
C VAL A 158 4.58 13.91 2.59
N VAL A 159 4.25 12.63 2.61
CA VAL A 159 3.83 11.94 3.82
C VAL A 159 4.96 11.04 4.29
N VAL A 160 5.56 11.34 5.44
CA VAL A 160 6.50 10.45 6.12
C VAL A 160 5.69 9.54 7.02
N ALA A 161 5.57 8.27 6.65
CA ALA A 161 4.71 7.32 7.32
C ALA A 161 5.47 6.34 8.21
N CYS A 162 4.76 5.74 9.17
CA CYS A 162 5.30 4.78 10.13
C CYS A 162 6.49 5.34 10.95
N ALA A 163 6.39 6.63 11.35
CA ALA A 163 7.42 7.33 12.09
C ALA A 163 7.38 6.98 13.59
N GLU A 164 7.51 5.70 13.89
CA GLU A 164 7.47 5.12 15.23
C GLU A 164 8.72 4.31 15.57
N ASP A 165 8.97 4.12 16.85
CA ASP A 165 10.09 3.33 17.36
C ASP A 165 10.13 1.93 16.73
N GLY A 166 11.32 1.52 16.29
CA GLY A 166 11.58 0.26 15.62
C GLY A 166 11.55 0.36 14.08
N TYR A 167 10.93 1.42 13.55
CA TYR A 167 11.07 1.83 12.15
C TYR A 167 11.87 3.13 12.00
N LEU A 168 11.71 4.08 12.90
CA LEU A 168 12.50 5.32 12.94
C LEU A 168 12.87 5.66 14.39
N PRO A 169 14.09 5.38 14.87
CA PRO A 169 15.16 4.65 14.22
C PRO A 169 14.80 3.18 13.98
N HIS A 170 15.37 2.56 12.95
CA HIS A 170 15.15 1.15 12.67
C HIS A 170 15.72 0.27 13.77
N SER A 171 15.00 -0.82 14.11
CA SER A 171 15.35 -1.68 15.24
C SER A 171 16.71 -2.38 15.12
N SER A 172 17.31 -2.44 13.93
CA SER A 172 18.68 -2.96 13.71
C SER A 172 19.78 -2.00 14.16
N ALA A 173 19.48 -0.70 14.31
CA ALA A 173 20.45 0.29 14.77
C ALA A 173 20.69 0.18 16.28
N LYS A 174 21.75 -0.54 16.67
CA LYS A 174 22.08 -0.82 18.08
C LYS A 174 23.12 0.14 18.62
N THR A 175 24.10 0.51 17.80
CA THR A 175 25.22 1.38 18.22
C THR A 175 24.89 2.86 18.05
N ALA A 176 25.61 3.73 18.79
CA ALA A 176 25.45 5.15 18.66
C ALA A 176 25.69 5.68 17.22
N PRO A 177 26.72 5.25 16.49
CA PRO A 177 26.89 5.63 15.09
C PRO A 177 25.71 5.21 14.19
N GLN A 178 25.18 3.99 14.38
CA GLN A 178 24.02 3.51 13.61
C GLN A 178 22.77 4.36 13.91
N LYS A 179 22.52 4.69 15.18
CA LYS A 179 21.40 5.57 15.55
C LYS A 179 21.56 6.98 14.99
N ALA A 180 22.79 7.50 14.95
CA ALA A 180 23.08 8.79 14.33
C ALA A 180 22.82 8.78 12.82
N GLU A 181 23.12 7.66 12.14
CA GLU A 181 22.80 7.49 10.72
C GLU A 181 21.28 7.42 10.48
N GLU A 182 20.54 6.69 11.32
CA GLU A 182 19.08 6.67 11.27
C GLU A 182 18.48 8.09 11.48
N ALA A 183 19.07 8.89 12.36
CA ALA A 183 18.64 10.27 12.56
C ALA A 183 18.88 11.13 11.30
N ARG A 184 20.03 10.99 10.64
CA ARG A 184 20.32 11.68 9.36
C ARG A 184 19.35 11.25 8.27
N LEU A 185 19.06 9.95 8.19
CA LEU A 185 18.12 9.41 7.22
C LEU A 185 16.70 9.93 7.47
N GLY A 186 16.26 9.98 8.72
CA GLY A 186 14.99 10.60 9.11
C GLY A 186 14.95 12.09 8.74
N TYR A 187 16.02 12.82 9.00
CA TYR A 187 16.15 14.23 8.60
C TYR A 187 16.02 14.40 7.08
N VAL A 188 16.69 13.54 6.29
CA VAL A 188 16.58 13.55 4.83
C VAL A 188 15.12 13.37 4.43
N ALA A 189 14.39 12.40 4.99
CA ALA A 189 12.99 12.17 4.66
C ALA A 189 12.10 13.39 4.98
N LEU A 190 12.28 14.00 6.15
CA LEU A 190 11.50 15.17 6.60
C LEU A 190 11.76 16.43 5.74
N THR A 191 12.92 16.52 5.11
CA THR A 191 13.32 17.64 4.26
C THR A 191 12.99 17.45 2.76
N ARG A 192 12.30 16.39 2.39
CA ARG A 192 11.93 16.14 0.97
C ARG A 192 10.68 16.86 0.52
N ALA A 193 9.95 17.47 1.43
CA ALA A 193 8.74 18.23 1.15
C ALA A 193 9.08 19.70 0.85
N ALA A 194 8.72 20.19 -0.33
CA ALA A 194 8.90 21.60 -0.68
C ALA A 194 7.83 22.50 -0.04
N ASN A 195 6.58 22.04 0.03
CA ASN A 195 5.45 22.86 0.50
C ASN A 195 4.71 22.26 1.70
N GLU A 196 4.39 20.97 1.64
CA GLU A 196 3.60 20.31 2.67
C GLU A 196 4.23 19.00 3.14
N LEU A 197 4.32 18.84 4.44
CA LEU A 197 4.81 17.65 5.11
C LEU A 197 3.76 17.13 6.09
N SER A 198 3.35 15.89 5.96
CA SER A 198 2.60 15.17 6.98
C SER A 198 3.44 14.02 7.53
N VAL A 199 3.51 13.90 8.84
CA VAL A 199 4.24 12.82 9.51
C VAL A 199 3.25 12.01 10.31
N THR A 200 3.17 10.70 10.03
CA THR A 200 2.21 9.80 10.67
C THR A 200 2.91 8.68 11.42
N TRP A 201 2.27 8.20 12.47
CA TRP A 201 2.68 7.01 13.22
C TRP A 201 1.47 6.32 13.84
N ALA A 202 1.57 5.00 14.07
CA ALA A 202 0.55 4.21 14.72
C ALA A 202 0.95 3.88 16.18
N ARG A 203 0.00 3.92 17.12
CA ARG A 203 0.20 3.47 18.50
C ARG A 203 0.25 1.95 18.61
N GLN A 204 -0.38 1.25 17.68
CA GLN A 204 -0.38 -0.20 17.58
C GLN A 204 -0.12 -0.63 16.14
N ARG A 205 0.83 -1.56 15.94
CA ARG A 205 1.14 -2.15 14.64
C ARG A 205 1.49 -3.62 14.78
N ARG A 206 0.88 -4.49 13.97
CA ARG A 206 1.07 -5.96 14.03
C ARG A 206 0.90 -6.50 15.45
N ASN A 207 -0.16 -6.07 16.15
CA ASN A 207 -0.49 -6.42 17.54
C ASN A 207 0.59 -6.04 18.58
N ARG A 208 1.47 -5.09 18.28
CA ARG A 208 2.47 -4.56 19.21
C ARG A 208 2.23 -3.09 19.46
N GLU A 209 2.31 -2.67 20.70
CA GLU A 209 2.35 -1.26 21.06
C GLU A 209 3.59 -0.59 20.45
N ARG A 210 3.39 0.60 19.93
CA ARG A 210 4.41 1.44 19.33
C ARG A 210 4.36 2.83 19.95
N ARG A 211 5.52 3.47 20.03
CA ARG A 211 5.65 4.86 20.45
C ARG A 211 6.09 5.71 19.29
N ARG A 212 5.64 6.95 19.28
CA ARG A 212 6.17 7.95 18.34
C ARG A 212 7.69 7.93 18.38
N SER A 213 8.32 8.04 17.23
CA SER A 213 9.79 8.14 17.14
C SER A 213 10.35 9.26 18.03
N ALA A 214 11.38 8.93 18.81
CA ALA A 214 12.12 9.90 19.59
C ALA A 214 12.94 10.88 18.73
N LEU A 215 13.10 10.63 17.44
CA LEU A 215 13.78 11.50 16.48
C LEU A 215 12.86 12.64 15.99
N LEU A 216 11.57 12.61 16.29
CA LEU A 216 10.63 13.66 15.93
C LEU A 216 10.61 14.76 16.99
N PRO A 217 10.41 16.05 16.59
CA PRO A 217 10.39 17.18 17.53
C PRO A 217 9.36 17.00 18.64
N VAL A 218 9.74 17.31 19.87
CA VAL A 218 8.89 17.15 21.06
C VAL A 218 7.73 18.15 21.07
N ASP A 219 7.94 19.36 20.54
CA ASP A 219 6.99 20.49 20.60
C ASP A 219 6.00 20.54 19.45
N ALA A 220 5.93 19.48 18.65
CA ALA A 220 4.99 19.42 17.53
C ALA A 220 3.55 19.33 18.03
N THR A 221 2.68 20.24 17.59
CA THR A 221 1.23 20.15 17.84
C THR A 221 0.68 18.91 17.13
N VAL A 222 0.45 17.86 17.90
CA VAL A 222 0.00 16.56 17.38
C VAL A 222 -1.51 16.61 17.16
N ARG A 223 -1.93 16.36 15.92
CA ARG A 223 -3.33 16.01 15.63
C ARG A 223 -3.50 14.51 15.91
N THR A 224 -4.41 14.18 16.80
CA THR A 224 -4.83 12.78 16.95
C THR A 224 -5.94 12.54 15.94
N SER A 225 -5.71 11.72 14.95
CA SER A 225 -6.80 11.26 14.10
C SER A 225 -7.55 10.19 14.88
N GLN A 226 -8.60 10.58 15.54
CA GLN A 226 -9.69 9.67 15.82
C GLN A 226 -10.39 9.47 14.47
N THR A 227 -10.03 8.44 13.73
CA THR A 227 -10.88 7.97 12.63
C THR A 227 -12.06 7.24 13.26
N GLY A 228 -13.03 8.06 13.67
CA GLY A 228 -14.41 7.61 13.67
C GLY A 228 -14.90 7.58 12.22
N PRO A 229 -15.82 6.70 11.85
CA PRO A 229 -16.51 6.78 10.56
C PRO A 229 -17.25 8.12 10.48
N GLY A 230 -17.15 8.82 9.35
CA GLY A 230 -17.86 10.00 8.87
C GLY A 230 -18.42 10.97 9.92
N GLU A 231 -18.18 12.24 9.65
CA GLU A 231 -18.72 13.37 10.41
C GLU A 231 -20.17 13.16 10.89
N ASP A 232 -20.37 13.51 12.14
CA ASP A 232 -21.58 13.51 12.95
C ASP A 232 -21.73 12.33 13.93
N VAL A 233 -20.87 12.31 14.95
CA VAL A 233 -21.33 11.92 16.29
C VAL A 233 -20.53 12.68 17.34
N HIS A 234 -21.02 13.83 17.71
CA HIS A 234 -20.77 14.42 18.98
C HIS A 234 -21.52 13.60 20.06
N ARG A 235 -20.76 13.09 21.02
CA ARG A 235 -21.20 12.40 22.25
C ARG A 235 -21.69 10.97 22.06
N ILE A 236 -20.79 10.04 22.37
CA ILE A 236 -21.03 9.07 23.44
C ILE A 236 -19.68 8.42 23.75
N SER A 237 -19.01 8.84 24.82
CA SER A 237 -18.05 8.02 25.55
C SER A 237 -18.84 6.95 26.30
N ALA A 238 -19.26 5.93 25.56
CA ALA A 238 -19.61 4.64 26.13
C ALA A 238 -18.81 3.62 25.31
N ARG A 239 -18.03 2.79 25.97
CA ARG A 239 -17.56 1.54 25.38
C ARG A 239 -18.83 0.86 24.84
N VAL A 240 -19.04 0.93 23.53
CA VAL A 240 -20.01 0.07 22.87
C VAL A 240 -19.39 -1.32 22.98
N GLN A 241 -19.89 -2.10 23.93
CA GLN A 241 -19.59 -3.53 23.94
C GLN A 241 -20.18 -4.10 22.66
N PRO A 242 -19.47 -4.99 21.96
CA PRO A 242 -20.03 -5.66 20.79
C PRO A 242 -21.35 -6.29 21.21
N ASP A 243 -22.36 -6.19 20.36
CA ASP A 243 -23.63 -6.89 20.61
C ASP A 243 -23.36 -8.40 20.72
N ASP A 244 -23.54 -8.96 21.91
CA ASP A 244 -23.27 -10.37 22.20
C ASP A 244 -24.05 -11.31 21.29
N ALA A 245 -25.26 -10.90 20.87
CA ALA A 245 -26.09 -11.66 19.92
C ALA A 245 -25.46 -11.65 18.52
N ALA A 246 -24.98 -10.50 18.08
CA ALA A 246 -24.27 -10.38 16.79
C ALA A 246 -22.97 -11.17 16.78
N VAL A 247 -22.17 -11.11 17.86
CA VAL A 247 -20.96 -11.91 17.99
C VAL A 247 -21.25 -13.41 17.88
N THR A 248 -22.29 -13.88 18.58
CA THR A 248 -22.68 -15.29 18.57
C THR A 248 -23.12 -15.73 17.17
N ALA A 249 -24.02 -14.99 16.53
CA ALA A 249 -24.53 -15.30 15.21
C ALA A 249 -23.43 -15.26 14.11
N LEU A 250 -22.48 -14.32 14.20
CA LEU A 250 -21.35 -14.26 13.29
C LEU A 250 -20.36 -15.42 13.49
N ARG A 251 -20.19 -15.90 14.71
CA ARG A 251 -19.39 -17.11 15.00
C ARG A 251 -20.04 -18.36 14.40
N GLU A 252 -21.33 -18.53 14.58
CA GLU A 252 -22.09 -19.63 13.98
C GLU A 252 -22.05 -19.59 12.45
N TRP A 253 -22.22 -18.41 11.86
CA TRP A 253 -22.06 -18.20 10.42
C TRP A 253 -20.66 -18.59 9.95
N ARG A 254 -19.62 -18.15 10.65
CA ARG A 254 -18.21 -18.46 10.34
C ARG A 254 -17.95 -19.97 10.34
N GLU A 255 -18.45 -20.68 11.35
CA GLU A 255 -18.28 -22.13 11.43
C GLU A 255 -19.03 -22.85 10.30
N ALA A 256 -20.22 -22.40 9.96
CA ALA A 256 -20.96 -22.94 8.82
C ALA A 256 -20.25 -22.69 7.49
N ALA A 257 -19.68 -21.50 7.30
CA ALA A 257 -18.88 -21.14 6.13
C ALA A 257 -17.58 -21.97 6.05
N ALA A 258 -16.91 -22.18 7.19
CA ALA A 258 -15.70 -23.00 7.30
C ALA A 258 -15.95 -24.46 6.90
N ARG A 259 -17.04 -25.04 7.38
CA ARG A 259 -17.47 -26.42 6.98
C ARG A 259 -17.71 -26.51 5.48
N ARG A 260 -18.41 -25.53 4.86
CA ARG A 260 -18.69 -25.54 3.40
C ARG A 260 -17.42 -25.39 2.56
N SER A 261 -16.50 -24.56 3.01
CA SER A 261 -15.26 -24.22 2.26
C SER A 261 -14.10 -25.15 2.55
N ARG A 262 -14.22 -26.06 3.54
CA ARG A 262 -13.13 -26.91 4.06
C ARG A 262 -11.88 -26.12 4.51
N LEU A 263 -12.11 -24.92 5.01
CA LEU A 263 -11.06 -24.02 5.52
C LEU A 263 -11.14 -23.93 7.06
N ALA A 264 -10.04 -23.49 7.69
CA ALA A 264 -10.06 -23.18 9.11
C ALA A 264 -10.96 -21.95 9.37
N ALA A 265 -11.76 -21.96 10.45
CA ALA A 265 -12.71 -20.91 10.76
C ALA A 265 -12.07 -19.50 10.81
N ASN A 266 -10.91 -19.37 11.45
CA ASN A 266 -10.17 -18.10 11.52
C ASN A 266 -9.57 -17.66 10.18
N GLY A 267 -9.47 -18.56 9.19
CA GLY A 267 -9.06 -18.22 7.82
C GLY A 267 -10.20 -17.61 6.99
N ILE A 268 -11.45 -17.73 7.45
CA ILE A 268 -12.61 -17.11 6.78
C ILE A 268 -12.92 -15.74 7.41
N LEU A 269 -13.03 -15.69 8.74
CA LEU A 269 -13.35 -14.46 9.48
C LEU A 269 -12.67 -14.53 10.86
N THR A 270 -11.84 -13.58 11.20
CA THR A 270 -11.13 -13.54 12.49
C THR A 270 -12.05 -13.05 13.61
N ASP A 271 -11.76 -13.41 14.87
CA ASP A 271 -12.53 -12.92 16.03
C ASP A 271 -12.52 -11.39 16.14
N ARG A 272 -11.45 -10.74 15.70
CA ARG A 272 -11.35 -9.28 15.61
C ARG A 272 -12.33 -8.68 14.59
N GLN A 273 -12.44 -9.30 13.43
CA GLN A 273 -13.40 -8.87 12.39
C GLN A 273 -14.84 -9.11 12.87
N ILE A 274 -15.11 -10.22 13.56
CA ILE A 274 -16.41 -10.46 14.20
C ILE A 274 -16.76 -9.35 15.18
N ALA A 275 -15.83 -8.99 16.07
CA ALA A 275 -16.04 -7.91 17.04
C ALA A 275 -16.25 -6.54 16.34
N ALA A 276 -15.50 -6.26 15.26
CA ALA A 276 -15.67 -5.05 14.48
C ALA A 276 -17.04 -4.98 13.80
N ILE A 277 -17.47 -6.06 13.15
CA ILE A 277 -18.80 -6.15 12.50
C ILE A 277 -19.94 -6.04 13.54
N ALA A 278 -19.82 -6.74 14.68
CA ALA A 278 -20.81 -6.70 15.74
C ALA A 278 -20.91 -5.33 16.43
N SER A 279 -19.82 -4.56 16.47
CA SER A 279 -19.82 -3.20 16.99
C SER A 279 -20.36 -2.18 15.99
N ALA A 280 -20.04 -2.36 14.69
CA ALA A 280 -20.43 -1.44 13.63
C ALA A 280 -21.85 -1.70 13.09
N MET A 281 -22.37 -2.94 13.24
CA MET A 281 -23.66 -3.37 12.71
C MET A 281 -23.93 -2.84 11.28
N PRO A 282 -23.06 -3.14 10.30
CA PRO A 282 -23.18 -2.59 8.95
C PRO A 282 -24.51 -3.00 8.30
N SER A 283 -25.14 -2.06 7.60
CA SER A 283 -26.41 -2.29 6.87
C SER A 283 -26.21 -2.56 5.39
N ASP A 284 -24.99 -2.37 4.88
CA ASP A 284 -24.65 -2.54 3.47
C ASP A 284 -23.23 -3.12 3.27
N THR A 285 -22.94 -3.48 2.02
CA THR A 285 -21.65 -4.08 1.64
C THR A 285 -20.48 -3.13 1.83
N ALA A 286 -20.68 -1.82 1.70
CA ALA A 286 -19.62 -0.83 1.89
C ALA A 286 -19.22 -0.75 3.36
N GLY A 287 -20.19 -0.65 4.29
CA GLY A 287 -19.93 -0.68 5.73
C GLY A 287 -19.32 -2.01 6.19
N LEU A 288 -19.69 -3.14 5.56
CA LEU A 288 -19.05 -4.42 5.84
C LEU A 288 -17.60 -4.47 5.35
N ALA A 289 -17.30 -3.85 4.20
CA ALA A 289 -15.93 -3.76 3.69
C ALA A 289 -15.03 -2.92 4.60
N ASP A 290 -15.57 -1.94 5.30
CA ASP A 290 -14.84 -1.15 6.30
C ASP A 290 -14.42 -1.98 7.53
N CYS A 291 -15.18 -3.02 7.85
CA CYS A 291 -14.89 -3.96 8.95
C CYS A 291 -13.98 -5.13 8.53
N THR A 292 -13.92 -5.42 7.23
CA THR A 292 -13.22 -6.59 6.69
C THR A 292 -12.25 -6.20 5.56
N ASP A 293 -12.64 -6.44 4.32
CA ASP A 293 -12.07 -5.95 3.07
C ASP A 293 -13.13 -6.09 1.96
N MET A 294 -12.91 -5.40 0.84
CA MET A 294 -13.88 -5.36 -0.27
C MET A 294 -14.10 -6.73 -0.92
N VAL A 295 -13.06 -7.56 -1.03
CA VAL A 295 -13.16 -8.90 -1.64
C VAL A 295 -14.01 -9.81 -0.77
N PHE A 296 -13.78 -9.77 0.54
CA PHE A 296 -14.57 -10.52 1.51
C PHE A 296 -16.03 -10.02 1.54
N ALA A 297 -16.24 -8.70 1.60
CA ALA A 297 -17.55 -8.09 1.61
C ALA A 297 -18.36 -8.40 0.33
N THR A 298 -17.71 -8.40 -0.83
CA THR A 298 -18.35 -8.80 -2.10
C THR A 298 -18.74 -10.28 -2.11
N ARG A 299 -17.88 -11.15 -1.57
CA ARG A 299 -18.09 -12.61 -1.57
C ARG A 299 -19.11 -13.09 -0.55
N HIS A 300 -19.14 -12.48 0.63
CA HIS A 300 -19.90 -12.95 1.80
C HIS A 300 -20.90 -11.92 2.33
N GLY A 301 -20.93 -10.70 1.77
CA GLY A 301 -21.69 -9.57 2.28
C GLY A 301 -23.18 -9.87 2.42
N GLU A 302 -23.82 -10.38 1.40
CA GLU A 302 -25.25 -10.69 1.41
C GLU A 302 -25.61 -11.63 2.57
N SER A 303 -24.83 -12.69 2.77
CA SER A 303 -25.08 -13.68 3.83
C SER A 303 -24.80 -13.14 5.24
N ILE A 304 -23.80 -12.28 5.42
CA ILE A 304 -23.51 -11.65 6.70
C ILE A 304 -24.55 -10.58 7.04
N LEU A 305 -24.90 -9.73 6.08
CA LEU A 305 -25.92 -8.69 6.27
C LEU A 305 -27.30 -9.31 6.60
N ALA A 306 -27.63 -10.46 5.99
CA ALA A 306 -28.84 -11.20 6.33
C ALA A 306 -28.83 -11.71 7.79
N VAL A 307 -27.67 -12.18 8.29
CA VAL A 307 -27.49 -12.58 9.70
C VAL A 307 -27.71 -11.41 10.64
N LEU A 308 -27.10 -10.25 10.34
CA LEU A 308 -27.22 -9.04 11.16
C LEU A 308 -28.65 -8.47 11.15
N ALA A 309 -29.34 -8.47 10.01
CA ALA A 309 -30.71 -8.04 9.88
C ALA A 309 -31.70 -8.93 10.69
N GLY A 310 -31.35 -10.20 10.91
CA GLY A 310 -32.12 -11.13 11.75
C GLY A 310 -32.04 -10.82 13.25
N ILE A 311 -31.01 -10.11 13.70
CA ILE A 311 -30.77 -9.75 15.10
C ILE A 311 -31.45 -8.40 15.45
N SER A 312 -31.55 -7.50 14.47
CA SER A 312 -32.15 -6.17 14.65
C SER A 312 -33.67 -6.17 14.71
N ARG A 313 -34.31 -7.34 14.75
CA ARG A 313 -35.73 -7.55 14.94
C ARG A 313 -36.01 -8.15 16.31
#